data_e3e8ceff7f5c7f2d059c9a525a3e1e14
#
_entry.id   e3e8ceff7f5c7f2d059c9a525a3e1e14
#
_cell.length_a   1.000
_cell.length_b   1.000
_cell.length_c   1.000
_cell.angle_alpha   90.00
_cell.angle_beta   90.00
_cell.angle_gamma   90.00
#
_symmetry.space_group_name_H-M   'P 1'
#
loop_
_entity.id
_entity.type
_entity.pdbx_description
1 polymer ?
#
loop_
_entity_poly.entity_id
_entity_poly.type
_entity_poly.pdbx_seq_one_letter_code
_entity_poly.pdbx_strand_id
1 'polypeptide(L)'
;MRIAIVAQNLVYGDGQGRINLEIARCALRAGASVTLVSVVVDPELLELGARWEQVKVPRKPILARVALFPPLANRVIDRLRKTDQIDCVIANGYTLTRGHDVNLSQFVHGAWLKAGVVEEASRGLIQKIYQAFYTRYNAWHEKRSFAAAAAIVAPSARTAEEVHNLGIDPAKIHVVPNGVNCEEFSPGSKDRAALGLPEAVPLALFAGDIRTNRKGLGSVLQGMVNLPEAHLAVIGRADGSPFVQMAEELKIADRVHFLGFRKDVPAVMRACDLFVFPSWYDPFGLVITEALACGLPVVTTAATGAGELLTPECGSIVKHPADIAAITAAMKQWLGDPAKRAAAASACRAIAQANGWEAMANRYLELLPSAKTARHEAPLSQTQPVPC
;
A
#
# COMPACT_ATOMS: atom_id res chain seq x y z
N MET A 1 27.08 -5.67 -0.02
CA MET A 1 26.14 -5.92 -1.15
C MET A 1 25.76 -4.59 -1.77
N ARG A 2 25.74 -4.52 -3.11
CA ARG A 2 25.42 -3.31 -3.89
C ARG A 2 24.05 -3.51 -4.54
N ILE A 3 23.04 -2.75 -4.09
CA ILE A 3 21.65 -2.94 -4.46
C ILE A 3 21.19 -1.77 -5.33
N ALA A 4 20.55 -2.05 -6.47
CA ALA A 4 19.78 -1.04 -7.21
C ALA A 4 18.28 -1.17 -6.88
N ILE A 5 17.66 -0.08 -6.49
CA ILE A 5 16.20 -0.01 -6.24
C ILE A 5 15.58 0.87 -7.33
N VAL A 6 14.67 0.27 -8.12
CA VAL A 6 14.04 0.90 -9.27
C VAL A 6 12.57 1.16 -9.00
N ALA A 7 12.22 2.41 -8.80
CA ALA A 7 10.86 2.85 -8.56
C ALA A 7 10.62 4.25 -9.14
N GLN A 8 9.39 4.61 -9.48
CA GLN A 8 9.13 5.96 -9.97
C GLN A 8 9.33 7.01 -8.88
N ASN A 9 8.88 6.72 -7.66
CA ASN A 9 8.97 7.61 -6.50
C ASN A 9 9.54 6.85 -5.30
N LEU A 10 10.43 7.49 -4.55
CA LEU A 10 10.91 7.05 -3.24
C LEU A 10 10.71 8.22 -2.28
N VAL A 11 9.48 8.45 -1.85
CA VAL A 11 9.07 9.64 -1.08
C VAL A 11 8.01 9.30 -0.04
N TYR A 12 7.89 10.16 0.97
CA TYR A 12 6.76 10.14 1.90
C TYR A 12 5.45 10.60 1.22
N GLY A 13 4.31 10.20 1.78
CA GLY A 13 2.98 10.63 1.32
C GLY A 13 2.45 9.89 0.09
N ASP A 14 3.19 8.94 -0.43
CA ASP A 14 2.77 7.98 -1.46
C ASP A 14 2.98 6.57 -0.90
N GLY A 15 1.93 5.75 -0.82
CA GLY A 15 2.01 4.42 -0.21
C GLY A 15 3.10 3.53 -0.83
N GLN A 16 3.18 3.48 -2.15
CA GLN A 16 4.25 2.73 -2.84
C GLN A 16 5.61 3.40 -2.68
N GLY A 17 5.65 4.73 -2.75
CA GLY A 17 6.87 5.52 -2.54
C GLY A 17 7.45 5.31 -1.16
N ARG A 18 6.60 5.24 -0.12
CA ARG A 18 7.00 4.98 1.26
C ARG A 18 7.63 3.59 1.42
N ILE A 19 7.04 2.55 0.83
CA ILE A 19 7.58 1.18 0.92
C ILE A 19 8.98 1.12 0.30
N ASN A 20 9.18 1.69 -0.88
CA ASN A 20 10.49 1.72 -1.55
C ASN A 20 11.52 2.52 -0.73
N LEU A 21 11.09 3.64 -0.13
CA LEU A 21 11.93 4.48 0.74
C LEU A 21 12.39 3.69 1.96
N GLU A 22 11.48 2.97 2.64
CA GLU A 22 11.82 2.20 3.84
C GLU A 22 12.75 1.01 3.53
N ILE A 23 12.56 0.32 2.40
CA ILE A 23 13.49 -0.72 1.94
C ILE A 23 14.88 -0.12 1.71
N ALA A 24 14.95 1.04 1.04
CA ALA A 24 16.24 1.72 0.78
C ALA A 24 16.93 2.14 2.09
N ARG A 25 16.15 2.74 3.01
CA ARG A 25 16.64 3.17 4.34
C ARG A 25 17.22 2.00 5.15
N CYS A 26 16.48 0.89 5.23
CA CYS A 26 16.92 -0.28 5.98
C CYS A 26 18.14 -0.93 5.32
N ALA A 27 18.21 -1.00 3.99
CA ALA A 27 19.38 -1.51 3.28
C ALA A 27 20.64 -0.66 3.55
N LEU A 28 20.50 0.68 3.54
CA LEU A 28 21.60 1.60 3.88
C LEU A 28 22.06 1.42 5.33
N ARG A 29 21.13 1.33 6.28
CA ARG A 29 21.45 1.08 7.71
C ARG A 29 22.11 -0.28 7.93
N ALA A 30 21.77 -1.27 7.12
CA ALA A 30 22.43 -2.59 7.11
C ALA A 30 23.83 -2.57 6.42
N GLY A 31 24.33 -1.40 6.00
CA GLY A 31 25.62 -1.23 5.37
C GLY A 31 25.69 -1.63 3.89
N ALA A 32 24.53 -1.75 3.22
CA ALA A 32 24.51 -1.96 1.78
C ALA A 32 24.82 -0.66 1.02
N SER A 33 25.51 -0.76 -0.11
CA SER A 33 25.62 0.34 -1.07
C SER A 33 24.37 0.37 -1.93
N VAL A 34 23.57 1.45 -1.83
CA VAL A 34 22.27 1.55 -2.50
C VAL A 34 22.32 2.58 -3.63
N THR A 35 21.92 2.15 -4.84
CA THR A 35 21.70 3.03 -5.99
C THR A 35 20.19 3.12 -6.29
N LEU A 36 19.64 4.33 -6.24
CA LEU A 36 18.23 4.62 -6.48
C LEU A 36 18.03 5.04 -7.94
N VAL A 37 17.27 4.26 -8.71
CA VAL A 37 16.93 4.58 -10.11
C VAL A 37 15.48 5.04 -10.15
N SER A 38 15.26 6.36 -10.22
CA SER A 38 13.92 6.92 -10.00
C SER A 38 13.73 8.31 -10.63
N VAL A 39 12.49 8.79 -10.62
CA VAL A 39 12.15 10.16 -11.03
C VAL A 39 12.36 11.15 -9.88
N VAL A 40 11.93 10.74 -8.67
CA VAL A 40 11.99 11.56 -7.45
C VAL A 40 12.47 10.69 -6.28
N VAL A 41 13.35 11.28 -5.46
CA VAL A 41 13.88 10.67 -4.24
C VAL A 41 13.73 11.65 -3.08
N ASP A 42 13.43 11.14 -1.91
CA ASP A 42 13.47 11.91 -0.68
C ASP A 42 14.92 12.26 -0.32
N PRO A 43 15.22 13.52 0.02
CA PRO A 43 16.58 13.96 0.35
C PRO A 43 17.25 13.15 1.46
N GLU A 44 16.48 12.66 2.43
CA GLU A 44 16.99 11.82 3.53
C GLU A 44 17.78 10.60 3.02
N LEU A 45 17.34 9.95 1.94
CA LEU A 45 18.08 8.80 1.40
C LEU A 45 19.45 9.18 0.84
N LEU A 46 19.58 10.39 0.31
CA LEU A 46 20.87 10.90 -0.18
C LEU A 46 21.81 11.26 0.99
N GLU A 47 21.26 11.86 2.04
CA GLU A 47 21.99 12.12 3.30
C GLU A 47 22.49 10.84 3.97
N LEU A 48 21.71 9.75 3.87
CA LEU A 48 22.12 8.41 4.32
C LEU A 48 23.16 7.73 3.41
N GLY A 49 23.56 8.37 2.32
CA GLY A 49 24.61 7.88 1.43
C GLY A 49 24.12 7.10 0.20
N ALA A 50 22.83 7.14 -0.13
CA ALA A 50 22.37 6.55 -1.37
C ALA A 50 22.87 7.32 -2.60
N ARG A 51 23.22 6.59 -3.65
CA ARG A 51 23.49 7.18 -4.97
C ARG A 51 22.19 7.29 -5.76
N TRP A 52 21.95 8.43 -6.42
CA TRP A 52 20.74 8.63 -7.24
C TRP A 52 21.08 8.73 -8.73
N GLU A 53 20.46 7.86 -9.50
CA GLU A 53 20.42 7.84 -10.95
C GLU A 53 19.05 8.32 -11.42
N GLN A 54 18.93 9.60 -11.72
CA GLN A 54 17.65 10.21 -12.09
C GLN A 54 17.20 9.76 -13.46
N VAL A 55 15.98 9.19 -13.56
CA VAL A 55 15.31 8.89 -14.82
C VAL A 55 14.38 10.05 -15.20
N LYS A 56 14.77 10.80 -16.23
CA LYS A 56 14.02 11.97 -16.70
C LYS A 56 12.87 11.54 -17.62
N VAL A 57 11.64 11.69 -17.16
CA VAL A 57 10.41 11.43 -17.90
C VAL A 57 9.41 12.57 -17.72
N PRO A 58 8.47 12.79 -18.66
CA PRO A 58 7.47 13.85 -18.53
C PRO A 58 6.56 13.58 -17.31
N ARG A 59 6.16 14.65 -16.62
CA ARG A 59 5.20 14.52 -15.51
C ARG A 59 3.80 14.18 -15.97
N LYS A 60 3.38 14.66 -17.14
CA LYS A 60 2.07 14.43 -17.78
C LYS A 60 2.26 14.28 -19.29
N PRO A 61 1.42 13.50 -19.98
CA PRO A 61 0.39 12.60 -19.41
C PRO A 61 1.00 11.40 -18.68
N ILE A 62 0.28 10.86 -17.70
CA ILE A 62 0.77 9.74 -16.86
C ILE A 62 1.14 8.52 -17.71
N LEU A 63 0.38 8.22 -18.76
CA LEU A 63 0.66 7.11 -19.68
C LEU A 63 2.05 7.24 -20.34
N ALA A 64 2.44 8.45 -20.77
CA ALA A 64 3.77 8.68 -21.36
C ALA A 64 4.87 8.43 -20.31
N ARG A 65 4.67 8.87 -19.06
CA ARG A 65 5.58 8.59 -17.96
C ARG A 65 5.76 7.09 -17.76
N VAL A 66 4.67 6.33 -17.67
CA VAL A 66 4.68 4.88 -17.46
C VAL A 66 5.31 4.13 -18.65
N ALA A 67 5.08 4.59 -19.88
CA ALA A 67 5.64 3.95 -21.07
C ALA A 67 7.14 4.21 -21.23
N LEU A 68 7.61 5.41 -20.90
CA LEU A 68 9.00 5.83 -21.11
C LEU A 68 9.94 5.44 -19.96
N PHE A 69 9.42 5.33 -18.72
CA PHE A 69 10.26 5.04 -17.57
C PHE A 69 10.99 3.67 -17.68
N PRO A 70 10.32 2.53 -17.98
CA PRO A 70 10.99 1.23 -17.99
C PRO A 70 12.13 1.11 -19.01
N PRO A 71 12.02 1.53 -20.27
CA PRO A 71 13.13 1.44 -21.21
C PRO A 71 14.32 2.32 -20.82
N LEU A 72 14.08 3.48 -20.19
CA LEU A 72 15.16 4.34 -19.69
C LEU A 72 15.81 3.74 -18.45
N ALA A 73 15.02 3.23 -17.51
CA ALA A 73 15.53 2.54 -16.33
C ALA A 73 16.34 1.28 -16.70
N ASN A 74 15.88 0.49 -17.67
CA ASN A 74 16.63 -0.67 -18.18
C ASN A 74 18.04 -0.25 -18.68
N ARG A 75 18.14 0.88 -19.41
CA ARG A 75 19.46 1.38 -19.90
C ARG A 75 20.39 1.74 -18.74
N VAL A 76 19.86 2.31 -17.65
CA VAL A 76 20.64 2.63 -16.46
C VAL A 76 21.11 1.34 -15.80
N ILE A 77 20.24 0.36 -15.60
CA ILE A 77 20.59 -0.93 -15.00
C ILE A 77 21.61 -1.68 -15.86
N ASP A 78 21.43 -1.74 -17.18
CA ASP A 78 22.38 -2.38 -18.09
C ASP A 78 23.77 -1.72 -18.00
N ARG A 79 23.84 -0.38 -17.88
CA ARG A 79 25.11 0.35 -17.68
C ARG A 79 25.73 0.00 -16.32
N LEU A 80 24.97 0.05 -15.22
CA LEU A 80 25.47 -0.24 -13.88
C LEU A 80 25.98 -1.68 -13.76
N ARG A 81 25.35 -2.65 -14.42
CA ARG A 81 25.83 -4.04 -14.46
C ARG A 81 27.11 -4.18 -15.27
N LYS A 82 27.21 -3.54 -16.45
CA LYS A 82 28.43 -3.58 -17.28
C LYS A 82 29.65 -2.99 -16.58
N THR A 83 29.45 -2.03 -15.70
CA THR A 83 30.52 -1.39 -14.92
C THR A 83 30.72 -2.02 -13.55
N ASP A 84 30.11 -3.18 -13.28
CA ASP A 84 30.17 -3.92 -12.00
C ASP A 84 29.86 -3.05 -10.77
N GLN A 85 28.82 -2.18 -10.88
CA GLN A 85 28.43 -1.26 -9.80
C GLN A 85 27.28 -1.78 -8.95
N ILE A 86 26.57 -2.84 -9.39
CA ILE A 86 25.44 -3.43 -8.68
C ILE A 86 25.53 -4.95 -8.70
N ASP A 87 25.10 -5.58 -7.59
CA ASP A 87 25.04 -7.03 -7.43
C ASP A 87 23.60 -7.53 -7.69
N CYS A 88 22.57 -6.79 -7.26
CA CYS A 88 21.18 -7.16 -7.39
C CYS A 88 20.26 -5.94 -7.62
N VAL A 89 19.06 -6.22 -8.13
CA VAL A 89 18.08 -5.21 -8.54
C VAL A 89 16.69 -5.53 -7.97
N ILE A 90 16.13 -4.57 -7.24
CA ILE A 90 14.76 -4.58 -6.78
C ILE A 90 13.93 -3.65 -7.68
N ALA A 91 12.85 -4.15 -8.30
CA ALA A 91 11.90 -3.38 -9.08
C ALA A 91 10.55 -3.29 -8.38
N ASN A 92 9.73 -2.31 -8.72
CA ASN A 92 8.36 -2.17 -8.20
C ASN A 92 7.36 -2.19 -9.38
N GLY A 93 6.57 -3.26 -9.50
CA GLY A 93 5.60 -3.44 -10.57
C GLY A 93 6.23 -3.31 -11.95
N TYR A 94 5.61 -2.53 -12.83
CA TYR A 94 6.12 -2.25 -14.17
C TYR A 94 7.10 -1.07 -14.18
N THR A 95 8.25 -1.20 -13.50
CA THR A 95 9.35 -0.21 -13.56
C THR A 95 10.55 -0.73 -14.35
N LEU A 96 10.65 -2.03 -14.56
CA LEU A 96 11.62 -2.69 -15.45
C LEU A 96 10.91 -3.74 -16.30
N THR A 97 11.51 -4.08 -17.43
CA THR A 97 11.03 -5.17 -18.31
C THR A 97 11.88 -6.44 -18.20
N ARG A 98 13.10 -6.32 -17.68
CA ARG A 98 14.08 -7.40 -17.53
C ARG A 98 15.15 -7.01 -16.51
N GLY A 99 15.95 -7.99 -16.12
CA GLY A 99 17.18 -7.74 -15.36
C GLY A 99 16.93 -7.27 -13.93
N HIS A 100 15.86 -7.73 -13.29
CA HIS A 100 15.62 -7.53 -11.87
C HIS A 100 15.50 -8.87 -11.17
N ASP A 101 16.01 -8.92 -9.96
CA ASP A 101 16.07 -10.13 -9.14
C ASP A 101 14.77 -10.25 -8.33
N VAL A 102 14.30 -9.16 -7.75
CA VAL A 102 13.06 -9.10 -6.97
C VAL A 102 12.12 -8.05 -7.57
N ASN A 103 10.82 -8.37 -7.69
CA ASN A 103 9.76 -7.42 -8.08
C ASN A 103 8.71 -7.29 -6.98
N LEU A 104 8.40 -6.06 -6.60
CA LEU A 104 7.40 -5.73 -5.58
C LEU A 104 6.03 -5.60 -6.24
N SER A 105 5.09 -6.46 -5.86
CA SER A 105 3.71 -6.41 -6.34
C SER A 105 2.81 -5.62 -5.38
N GLN A 106 2.94 -4.29 -5.37
CA GLN A 106 2.15 -3.43 -4.49
C GLN A 106 0.76 -3.08 -5.05
N PHE A 107 0.49 -3.45 -6.29
CA PHE A 107 -0.81 -3.33 -6.96
C PHE A 107 -0.83 -4.30 -8.14
N VAL A 108 -1.97 -4.96 -8.39
CA VAL A 108 -2.14 -5.89 -9.52
C VAL A 108 -3.22 -5.36 -10.46
N HIS A 109 -2.80 -4.70 -11.55
CA HIS A 109 -3.73 -4.07 -12.50
C HIS A 109 -4.66 -5.09 -13.15
N GLY A 110 -4.19 -6.33 -13.38
CA GLY A 110 -5.02 -7.41 -13.91
C GLY A 110 -6.14 -7.84 -12.96
N ALA A 111 -5.88 -7.87 -11.66
CA ALA A 111 -6.88 -8.17 -10.63
C ALA A 111 -7.86 -6.99 -10.46
N TRP A 112 -7.36 -5.77 -10.49
CA TRP A 112 -8.18 -4.56 -10.46
C TRP A 112 -9.23 -4.52 -11.58
N LEU A 113 -8.88 -4.91 -12.80
CA LEU A 113 -9.82 -5.01 -13.92
C LEU A 113 -10.97 -6.00 -13.65
N LYS A 114 -10.68 -7.07 -12.89
CA LYS A 114 -11.67 -8.11 -12.54
C LYS A 114 -12.48 -7.76 -11.30
N ALA A 115 -11.97 -6.90 -10.42
CA ALA A 115 -12.62 -6.54 -9.16
C ALA A 115 -13.95 -5.78 -9.34
N GLY A 116 -14.27 -5.31 -10.55
CA GLY A 116 -15.55 -4.67 -10.85
C GLY A 116 -15.82 -3.40 -10.05
N VAL A 117 -14.78 -2.80 -9.45
CA VAL A 117 -14.91 -1.56 -8.71
C VAL A 117 -15.26 -0.45 -9.67
N VAL A 118 -16.55 -0.13 -9.76
CA VAL A 118 -17.04 0.99 -10.54
C VAL A 118 -16.58 2.26 -9.81
N GLU A 119 -15.54 2.89 -10.31
CA GLU A 119 -15.25 4.28 -9.95
C GLU A 119 -16.44 5.10 -10.45
N GLU A 120 -17.30 5.52 -9.51
CA GLU A 120 -18.57 6.15 -9.81
C GLU A 120 -18.48 7.32 -10.78
N ALA A 121 -19.49 7.41 -11.48
CA ALA A 121 -20.17 8.20 -12.51
C ALA A 121 -19.73 9.66 -12.80
N SER A 122 -18.82 10.27 -12.08
CA SER A 122 -18.45 11.70 -12.29
C SER A 122 -17.42 11.93 -13.41
N ARG A 123 -16.86 10.87 -13.99
CA ARG A 123 -15.85 11.00 -15.05
C ARG A 123 -16.47 10.90 -16.43
N GLY A 124 -16.25 11.90 -17.28
CA GLY A 124 -16.71 11.89 -18.68
C GLY A 124 -16.20 10.66 -19.46
N LEU A 125 -16.87 10.31 -20.56
CA LEU A 125 -16.60 9.13 -21.39
C LEU A 125 -15.11 9.02 -21.80
N ILE A 126 -14.50 10.13 -22.19
CA ILE A 126 -13.09 10.19 -22.61
C ILE A 126 -12.16 9.75 -21.47
N GLN A 127 -12.43 10.17 -20.24
CA GLN A 127 -11.64 9.79 -19.08
C GLN A 127 -11.80 8.32 -18.70
N LYS A 128 -13.01 7.76 -18.88
CA LYS A 128 -13.27 6.32 -18.70
C LYS A 128 -12.49 5.49 -19.73
N ILE A 129 -12.49 5.89 -21.00
CA ILE A 129 -11.73 5.22 -22.07
C ILE A 129 -10.23 5.29 -21.78
N TYR A 130 -9.72 6.47 -21.42
CA TYR A 130 -8.31 6.66 -21.05
C TYR A 130 -7.91 5.74 -19.87
N GLN A 131 -8.73 5.70 -18.82
CA GLN A 131 -8.48 4.86 -17.65
C GLN A 131 -8.49 3.36 -17.99
N ALA A 132 -9.44 2.93 -18.81
CA ALA A 132 -9.52 1.53 -19.25
C ALA A 132 -8.29 1.14 -20.07
N PHE A 133 -7.83 2.01 -20.99
CA PHE A 133 -6.62 1.81 -21.76
C PHE A 133 -5.37 1.79 -20.87
N TYR A 134 -5.25 2.77 -19.98
CA TYR A 134 -4.16 2.87 -19.00
C TYR A 134 -4.04 1.59 -18.15
N THR A 135 -5.15 1.12 -17.62
CA THR A 135 -5.15 -0.07 -16.75
C THR A 135 -4.80 -1.33 -17.53
N ARG A 136 -5.34 -1.50 -18.78
CA ARG A 136 -4.99 -2.64 -19.65
C ARG A 136 -3.52 -2.61 -20.07
N TYR A 137 -3.00 -1.45 -20.42
CA TYR A 137 -1.59 -1.27 -20.74
C TYR A 137 -0.70 -1.71 -19.58
N ASN A 138 -0.98 -1.21 -18.37
CA ASN A 138 -0.23 -1.59 -17.18
C ASN A 138 -0.35 -3.09 -16.88
N ALA A 139 -1.56 -3.66 -16.91
CA ALA A 139 -1.79 -5.09 -16.64
C ALA A 139 -0.97 -6.00 -17.57
N TRP A 140 -0.89 -5.67 -18.88
CA TRP A 140 -0.12 -6.44 -19.84
C TRP A 140 1.40 -6.36 -19.60
N HIS A 141 1.92 -5.17 -19.31
CA HIS A 141 3.33 -4.97 -19.06
C HIS A 141 3.75 -5.49 -17.69
N GLU A 142 2.91 -5.32 -16.67
CA GLU A 142 3.13 -5.80 -15.31
C GLU A 142 3.28 -7.33 -15.28
N LYS A 143 2.38 -8.07 -15.96
CA LYS A 143 2.52 -9.51 -16.10
C LYS A 143 3.88 -9.91 -16.69
N ARG A 144 4.38 -9.21 -17.69
CA ARG A 144 5.70 -9.48 -18.30
C ARG A 144 6.85 -9.14 -17.37
N SER A 145 6.72 -8.05 -16.62
CA SER A 145 7.70 -7.66 -15.63
C SER A 145 7.79 -8.70 -14.50
N PHE A 146 6.66 -9.18 -14.00
CA PHE A 146 6.61 -10.26 -13.01
C PHE A 146 7.23 -11.57 -13.53
N ALA A 147 6.88 -11.96 -14.75
CA ALA A 147 7.44 -13.18 -15.36
C ALA A 147 8.97 -13.13 -15.47
N ALA A 148 9.55 -11.94 -15.70
CA ALA A 148 10.99 -11.72 -15.84
C ALA A 148 11.75 -11.66 -14.51
N ALA A 149 11.07 -11.57 -13.37
CA ALA A 149 11.69 -11.55 -12.03
C ALA A 149 12.09 -12.96 -11.59
N ALA A 150 13.18 -13.05 -10.80
CA ALA A 150 13.55 -14.30 -10.12
C ALA A 150 12.61 -14.55 -8.92
N ALA A 151 12.28 -13.51 -8.17
CA ALA A 151 11.30 -13.56 -7.07
C ALA A 151 10.31 -12.39 -7.15
N ILE A 152 9.10 -12.61 -6.66
CA ILE A 152 8.05 -11.59 -6.55
C ILE A 152 7.62 -11.50 -5.10
N VAL A 153 7.53 -10.29 -4.58
CA VAL A 153 7.05 -10.06 -3.21
C VAL A 153 5.67 -9.39 -3.26
N ALA A 154 4.69 -10.09 -2.71
CA ALA A 154 3.33 -9.62 -2.52
C ALA A 154 3.08 -9.20 -1.07
N PRO A 155 2.35 -8.11 -0.79
CA PRO A 155 2.12 -7.62 0.57
C PRO A 155 1.08 -8.44 1.36
N SER A 156 0.39 -9.38 0.72
CA SER A 156 -0.64 -10.24 1.31
C SER A 156 -0.79 -11.54 0.53
N ALA A 157 -1.35 -12.57 1.15
CA ALA A 157 -1.64 -13.85 0.49
C ALA A 157 -2.63 -13.64 -0.66
N ARG A 158 -3.62 -12.77 -0.47
CA ARG A 158 -4.55 -12.37 -1.53
C ARG A 158 -3.83 -11.78 -2.75
N THR A 159 -2.90 -10.85 -2.55
CA THR A 159 -2.12 -10.28 -3.67
C THR A 159 -1.22 -11.32 -4.31
N ALA A 160 -0.67 -12.27 -3.53
CA ALA A 160 0.08 -13.41 -4.05
C ALA A 160 -0.79 -14.29 -4.96
N GLU A 161 -2.02 -14.58 -4.56
CA GLU A 161 -3.00 -15.30 -5.39
C GLU A 161 -3.34 -14.52 -6.67
N GLU A 162 -3.53 -13.20 -6.57
CA GLU A 162 -3.76 -12.34 -7.75
C GLU A 162 -2.60 -12.41 -8.74
N VAL A 163 -1.35 -12.41 -8.26
CA VAL A 163 -0.15 -12.58 -9.09
C VAL A 163 -0.08 -13.98 -9.70
N HIS A 164 -0.36 -15.02 -8.92
CA HIS A 164 -0.44 -16.39 -9.41
C HIS A 164 -1.48 -16.54 -10.54
N ASN A 165 -2.64 -15.91 -10.39
CA ASN A 165 -3.72 -15.90 -11.38
C ASN A 165 -3.37 -15.18 -12.70
N LEU A 166 -2.23 -14.46 -12.76
CA LEU A 166 -1.65 -13.97 -14.00
C LEU A 166 -0.83 -15.07 -14.74
N GLY A 167 -0.70 -16.26 -14.17
CA GLY A 167 0.10 -17.36 -14.70
C GLY A 167 1.57 -17.32 -14.29
N ILE A 168 1.87 -16.70 -13.13
CA ILE A 168 3.20 -16.69 -12.54
C ILE A 168 3.36 -17.93 -11.63
N ASP A 169 4.53 -18.57 -11.72
CA ASP A 169 4.88 -19.73 -10.89
C ASP A 169 4.80 -19.37 -9.39
N PRO A 170 3.99 -20.07 -8.59
CA PRO A 170 3.85 -19.83 -7.16
C PRO A 170 5.18 -19.98 -6.39
N ALA A 171 6.12 -20.78 -6.88
CA ALA A 171 7.45 -20.93 -6.26
C ALA A 171 8.27 -19.64 -6.26
N LYS A 172 7.93 -18.68 -7.15
CA LYS A 172 8.56 -17.36 -7.21
C LYS A 172 7.88 -16.33 -6.32
N ILE A 173 6.71 -16.61 -5.75
CA ILE A 173 5.87 -15.63 -5.06
C ILE A 173 6.06 -15.76 -3.55
N HIS A 174 6.51 -14.69 -2.93
CA HIS A 174 6.73 -14.61 -1.49
C HIS A 174 5.80 -13.58 -0.87
N VAL A 175 5.17 -13.92 0.26
CA VAL A 175 4.32 -12.99 1.00
C VAL A 175 5.12 -12.29 2.08
N VAL A 176 5.26 -10.96 1.94
CA VAL A 176 5.90 -10.11 2.96
C VAL A 176 4.97 -8.93 3.23
N PRO A 177 4.26 -8.92 4.36
CA PRO A 177 3.42 -7.80 4.76
C PRO A 177 4.21 -6.49 4.79
N ASN A 178 3.58 -5.40 4.34
CA ASN A 178 4.18 -4.09 4.43
C ASN A 178 4.34 -3.66 5.89
N GLY A 179 5.40 -2.90 6.16
CA GLY A 179 5.73 -2.44 7.50
C GLY A 179 4.89 -1.28 7.99
N VAL A 180 5.05 -0.97 9.27
CA VAL A 180 4.51 0.21 9.93
C VAL A 180 5.57 0.85 10.83
N ASN A 181 5.53 2.19 10.98
CA ASN A 181 6.37 2.90 11.94
C ASN A 181 5.71 2.87 13.33
N CYS A 182 6.19 1.98 14.18
CA CYS A 182 5.66 1.81 15.53
C CYS A 182 6.11 2.89 16.54
N GLU A 183 7.03 3.77 16.18
CA GLU A 183 7.41 4.94 16.98
C GLU A 183 6.44 6.10 16.69
N GLU A 184 6.20 6.38 15.42
CA GLU A 184 5.27 7.41 14.95
C GLU A 184 3.83 7.06 15.32
N PHE A 185 3.40 5.84 15.00
CA PHE A 185 2.10 5.27 15.35
C PHE A 185 2.25 4.45 16.63
N SER A 186 1.82 5.01 17.74
CA SER A 186 1.92 4.38 19.06
C SER A 186 0.74 4.77 19.94
N PRO A 187 0.38 3.94 20.92
CA PRO A 187 -0.61 4.31 21.93
C PRO A 187 -0.21 5.60 22.66
N GLY A 188 -1.18 6.36 23.12
CA GLY A 188 -0.93 7.62 23.81
C GLY A 188 -2.21 8.27 24.34
N SER A 189 -2.14 9.53 24.72
CA SER A 189 -3.27 10.28 25.23
C SER A 189 -4.36 10.47 24.16
N LYS A 190 -5.63 10.39 24.60
CA LYS A 190 -6.81 10.71 23.80
C LYS A 190 -7.18 12.17 24.05
N ASP A 191 -6.71 13.08 23.22
CA ASP A 191 -7.04 14.50 23.30
C ASP A 191 -8.01 14.90 22.20
N ARG A 192 -9.29 14.58 22.41
CA ARG A 192 -10.36 14.89 21.45
C ARG A 192 -10.65 16.38 21.36
N ALA A 193 -10.54 17.10 22.48
CA ALA A 193 -10.80 18.54 22.53
C ALA A 193 -9.83 19.32 21.63
N ALA A 194 -8.52 19.01 21.69
CA ALA A 194 -7.53 19.64 20.84
C ALA A 194 -7.74 19.36 19.33
N LEU A 195 -8.44 18.27 19.00
CA LEU A 195 -8.75 17.87 17.62
C LEU A 195 -10.12 18.38 17.14
N GLY A 196 -10.89 19.05 18.01
CA GLY A 196 -12.26 19.48 17.71
C GLY A 196 -13.25 18.33 17.58
N LEU A 197 -13.00 17.21 18.28
CA LEU A 197 -13.81 16.00 18.25
C LEU A 197 -14.65 15.86 19.52
N PRO A 198 -15.84 15.23 19.47
CA PRO A 198 -16.70 15.06 20.65
C PRO A 198 -16.06 14.12 21.68
N GLU A 199 -16.15 14.49 22.99
CA GLU A 199 -15.43 13.79 24.06
C GLU A 199 -16.18 12.53 24.58
N ALA A 200 -17.48 12.64 24.78
CA ALA A 200 -18.27 11.66 25.55
C ALA A 200 -19.09 10.70 24.69
N VAL A 201 -18.67 10.42 23.46
CA VAL A 201 -19.39 9.56 22.51
C VAL A 201 -18.47 8.48 21.93
N PRO A 202 -19.02 7.30 21.55
CA PRO A 202 -18.27 6.34 20.75
C PRO A 202 -17.85 6.94 19.41
N LEU A 203 -16.56 6.91 19.09
CA LEU A 203 -16.01 7.58 17.92
C LEU A 203 -15.26 6.60 17.01
N ALA A 204 -15.85 6.34 15.83
CA ALA A 204 -15.17 5.62 14.76
C ALA A 204 -14.26 6.55 13.95
N LEU A 205 -13.23 5.99 13.31
CA LEU A 205 -12.35 6.67 12.37
C LEU A 205 -12.39 5.99 11.01
N PHE A 206 -12.46 6.78 9.97
CA PHE A 206 -12.13 6.40 8.60
C PHE A 206 -10.98 7.27 8.08
N ALA A 207 -10.00 6.69 7.38
CA ALA A 207 -8.92 7.45 6.77
C ALA A 207 -8.59 6.93 5.36
N GLY A 208 -8.58 7.81 4.36
CA GLY A 208 -8.25 7.43 2.99
C GLY A 208 -8.65 8.44 1.93
N ASP A 209 -8.52 8.06 0.65
CA ASP A 209 -9.04 8.86 -0.46
C ASP A 209 -10.57 8.73 -0.51
N ILE A 210 -11.25 9.82 -0.26
CA ILE A 210 -12.72 9.93 -0.20
C ILE A 210 -13.33 10.58 -1.46
N ARG A 211 -12.58 10.70 -2.55
CA ARG A 211 -13.12 11.19 -3.84
C ARG A 211 -13.83 10.08 -4.62
N THR A 212 -13.60 8.82 -4.26
CA THR A 212 -14.24 7.64 -4.83
C THR A 212 -14.62 6.67 -3.73
N ASN A 213 -15.58 5.76 -3.99
CA ASN A 213 -16.00 4.77 -3.00
C ASN A 213 -15.05 3.56 -2.89
N ARG A 214 -13.89 3.58 -3.54
CA ARG A 214 -12.94 2.46 -3.51
C ARG A 214 -12.57 2.02 -2.09
N LYS A 215 -12.49 2.97 -1.16
CA LYS A 215 -12.14 2.70 0.24
C LYS A 215 -13.35 2.38 1.12
N GLY A 216 -14.58 2.48 0.59
CA GLY A 216 -15.80 2.03 1.24
C GLY A 216 -16.43 3.01 2.24
N LEU A 217 -16.11 4.32 2.17
CA LEU A 217 -16.72 5.31 3.07
C LEU A 217 -18.24 5.34 2.94
N GLY A 218 -18.79 5.15 1.73
CA GLY A 218 -20.24 5.09 1.53
C GLY A 218 -20.90 3.98 2.35
N SER A 219 -20.26 2.81 2.46
CA SER A 219 -20.77 1.71 3.28
C SER A 219 -20.73 2.04 4.78
N VAL A 220 -19.68 2.76 5.23
CA VAL A 220 -19.59 3.22 6.62
C VAL A 220 -20.70 4.22 6.93
N LEU A 221 -20.93 5.22 6.07
CA LEU A 221 -21.99 6.21 6.24
C LEU A 221 -23.38 5.57 6.32
N GLN A 222 -23.68 4.60 5.44
CA GLN A 222 -24.92 3.84 5.50
C GLN A 222 -25.06 3.06 6.82
N GLY A 223 -23.98 2.47 7.31
CA GLY A 223 -23.94 1.77 8.59
C GLY A 223 -24.20 2.71 9.78
N MET A 224 -23.67 3.94 9.73
CA MET A 224 -23.86 4.97 10.77
C MET A 224 -25.31 5.37 10.99
N VAL A 225 -26.20 5.20 9.99
CA VAL A 225 -27.64 5.48 10.14
C VAL A 225 -28.23 4.66 11.29
N ASN A 226 -27.79 3.42 11.47
CA ASN A 226 -28.26 2.49 12.50
C ASN A 226 -27.47 2.54 13.81
N LEU A 227 -26.59 3.52 13.97
CA LEU A 227 -25.74 3.72 15.15
C LEU A 227 -25.90 5.17 15.67
N PRO A 228 -27.09 5.54 16.21
CA PRO A 228 -27.41 6.93 16.54
C PRO A 228 -26.49 7.55 17.59
N GLU A 229 -25.93 6.76 18.50
CA GLU A 229 -25.04 7.22 19.57
C GLU A 229 -23.57 7.36 19.12
N ALA A 230 -23.23 6.84 17.93
CA ALA A 230 -21.86 6.85 17.45
C ALA A 230 -21.57 8.04 16.54
N HIS A 231 -20.35 8.57 16.63
CA HIS A 231 -19.81 9.57 15.74
C HIS A 231 -18.73 8.98 14.83
N LEU A 232 -18.46 9.63 13.70
CA LEU A 232 -17.45 9.22 12.73
C LEU A 232 -16.51 10.39 12.43
N ALA A 233 -15.22 10.21 12.68
CA ALA A 233 -14.18 11.08 12.16
C ALA A 233 -13.72 10.58 10.78
N VAL A 234 -13.55 11.49 9.82
CA VAL A 234 -13.15 11.16 8.45
C VAL A 234 -11.91 11.94 8.06
N ILE A 235 -10.78 11.26 7.87
CA ILE A 235 -9.56 11.84 7.31
C ILE A 235 -9.54 11.60 5.80
N GLY A 236 -9.48 12.67 5.02
CA GLY A 236 -9.42 12.65 3.55
C GLY A 236 -9.79 14.00 2.99
N ARG A 237 -9.41 14.27 1.75
CA ARG A 237 -9.77 15.53 1.09
C ARG A 237 -11.28 15.58 0.82
N ALA A 238 -11.98 16.43 1.53
CA ALA A 238 -13.43 16.60 1.40
C ALA A 238 -13.83 17.36 0.12
N ASP A 239 -12.95 18.22 -0.40
CA ASP A 239 -13.23 18.99 -1.62
C ASP A 239 -13.50 18.06 -2.82
N GLY A 240 -14.69 18.18 -3.39
CA GLY A 240 -15.16 17.34 -4.49
C GLY A 240 -15.48 15.90 -4.10
N SER A 241 -15.59 15.61 -2.80
CA SER A 241 -16.03 14.31 -2.30
C SER A 241 -17.57 14.22 -2.32
N PRO A 242 -18.16 13.14 -2.85
CA PRO A 242 -19.61 12.95 -2.83
C PRO A 242 -20.14 12.61 -1.42
N PHE A 243 -19.29 12.27 -0.48
CA PHE A 243 -19.66 11.73 0.81
C PHE A 243 -20.10 12.80 1.82
N VAL A 244 -19.74 14.07 1.61
CA VAL A 244 -20.26 15.19 2.40
C VAL A 244 -21.77 15.33 2.15
N GLN A 245 -22.18 15.39 0.90
CA GLN A 245 -23.57 15.43 0.51
C GLN A 245 -24.33 14.16 0.94
N MET A 246 -23.70 12.99 0.79
CA MET A 246 -24.30 11.72 1.23
C MET A 246 -24.59 11.71 2.73
N ALA A 247 -23.74 12.30 3.58
CA ALA A 247 -23.98 12.39 5.02
C ALA A 247 -25.21 13.29 5.32
N GLU A 248 -25.41 14.36 4.56
CA GLU A 248 -26.60 15.23 4.66
C GLU A 248 -27.86 14.48 4.24
N GLU A 249 -27.85 13.80 3.08
CA GLU A 249 -28.96 13.00 2.57
C GLU A 249 -29.38 11.88 3.52
N LEU A 250 -28.41 11.24 4.19
CA LEU A 250 -28.64 10.22 5.21
C LEU A 250 -29.04 10.80 6.58
N LYS A 251 -29.07 12.12 6.74
CA LYS A 251 -29.40 12.84 8.00
C LYS A 251 -28.49 12.45 9.17
N ILE A 252 -27.19 12.33 8.91
CA ILE A 252 -26.15 12.00 9.90
C ILE A 252 -25.00 13.01 9.91
N ALA A 253 -25.15 14.13 9.19
CA ALA A 253 -24.08 15.14 9.03
C ALA A 253 -23.61 15.73 10.37
N ASP A 254 -24.49 15.84 11.36
CA ASP A 254 -24.19 16.28 12.72
C ASP A 254 -23.24 15.35 13.49
N ARG A 255 -23.14 14.10 13.08
CA ARG A 255 -22.31 13.05 13.70
C ARG A 255 -21.12 12.60 12.84
N VAL A 256 -20.91 13.21 11.67
CA VAL A 256 -19.79 12.92 10.76
C VAL A 256 -18.86 14.12 10.66
N HIS A 257 -17.64 13.97 11.18
CA HIS A 257 -16.64 15.01 11.27
C HIS A 257 -15.61 14.86 10.16
N PHE A 258 -15.74 15.61 9.06
CA PHE A 258 -14.77 15.64 7.97
C PHE A 258 -13.57 16.51 8.34
N LEU A 259 -12.44 15.89 8.68
CA LEU A 259 -11.24 16.56 9.19
C LEU A 259 -10.30 17.06 8.08
N GLY A 260 -10.63 16.78 6.80
CA GLY A 260 -9.78 17.15 5.69
C GLY A 260 -8.47 16.34 5.64
N PHE A 261 -7.46 16.88 4.98
CA PHE A 261 -6.12 16.30 4.97
C PHE A 261 -5.39 16.64 6.27
N ARG A 262 -4.91 15.61 6.98
CA ARG A 262 -4.20 15.75 8.27
C ARG A 262 -2.77 15.25 8.16
N LYS A 263 -1.84 15.90 8.86
CA LYS A 263 -0.46 15.41 9.04
C LYS A 263 -0.28 14.68 10.37
N ASP A 264 -1.14 14.96 11.33
CA ASP A 264 -1.15 14.42 12.68
C ASP A 264 -2.09 13.20 12.81
N VAL A 265 -2.10 12.35 11.78
CA VAL A 265 -2.91 11.12 11.72
C VAL A 265 -2.75 10.26 12.98
N PRO A 266 -1.54 10.06 13.55
CA PRO A 266 -1.38 9.30 14.79
C PRO A 266 -2.17 9.87 15.97
N ALA A 267 -2.25 11.20 16.10
CA ALA A 267 -3.02 11.84 17.17
C ALA A 267 -4.53 11.59 16.99
N VAL A 268 -5.03 11.67 15.76
CA VAL A 268 -6.44 11.37 15.47
C VAL A 268 -6.75 9.88 15.72
N MET A 269 -5.87 8.97 15.33
CA MET A 269 -6.03 7.54 15.61
C MET A 269 -6.13 7.26 17.11
N ARG A 270 -5.24 7.84 17.91
CA ARG A 270 -5.29 7.73 19.39
C ARG A 270 -6.58 8.25 20.01
N ALA A 271 -7.17 9.28 19.42
CA ALA A 271 -8.41 9.89 19.91
C ALA A 271 -9.66 9.05 19.64
N CYS A 272 -9.62 8.14 18.68
CA CYS A 272 -10.76 7.33 18.26
C CYS A 272 -10.85 5.99 19.01
N ASP A 273 -11.98 5.30 18.87
CA ASP A 273 -12.30 4.04 19.54
C ASP A 273 -12.27 2.83 18.60
N LEU A 274 -12.44 3.05 17.29
CA LEU A 274 -12.51 2.02 16.27
C LEU A 274 -12.03 2.57 14.94
N PHE A 275 -11.20 1.82 14.22
CA PHE A 275 -10.88 2.11 12.83
C PHE A 275 -11.76 1.29 11.89
N VAL A 276 -12.42 1.95 10.90
CA VAL A 276 -13.34 1.29 9.98
C VAL A 276 -12.90 1.55 8.55
N PHE A 277 -12.52 0.49 7.83
CA PHE A 277 -11.96 0.59 6.48
C PHE A 277 -12.45 -0.53 5.56
N PRO A 278 -13.74 -0.53 5.16
CA PRO A 278 -14.32 -1.59 4.34
C PRO A 278 -14.01 -1.39 2.85
N SER A 279 -12.71 -1.41 2.50
CA SER A 279 -12.26 -1.18 1.13
C SER A 279 -12.78 -2.24 0.16
N TRP A 280 -13.11 -1.84 -1.06
CA TRP A 280 -13.48 -2.72 -2.17
C TRP A 280 -12.25 -3.40 -2.80
N TYR A 281 -11.12 -2.74 -2.74
CA TYR A 281 -9.84 -3.27 -3.20
C TYR A 281 -8.70 -2.50 -2.57
N ASP A 282 -7.88 -3.19 -1.81
CA ASP A 282 -6.61 -2.68 -1.31
C ASP A 282 -5.60 -3.84 -1.20
N PRO A 283 -4.52 -3.86 -1.96
CA PRO A 283 -3.51 -4.91 -1.90
C PRO A 283 -2.94 -5.12 -0.49
N PHE A 284 -2.87 -4.04 0.31
CA PHE A 284 -2.49 -4.14 1.71
C PHE A 284 -3.37 -3.27 2.61
N GLY A 285 -3.28 -1.93 2.51
CA GLY A 285 -3.96 -0.99 3.41
C GLY A 285 -3.11 -0.62 4.62
N LEU A 286 -2.04 0.15 4.40
CA LEU A 286 -1.11 0.62 5.44
C LEU A 286 -1.81 1.26 6.64
N VAL A 287 -2.90 1.99 6.39
CA VAL A 287 -3.70 2.65 7.43
C VAL A 287 -4.26 1.67 8.48
N ILE A 288 -4.43 0.38 8.13
CA ILE A 288 -4.86 -0.66 9.07
C ILE A 288 -3.74 -0.96 10.07
N THR A 289 -2.52 -1.19 9.58
CA THR A 289 -1.37 -1.44 10.46
C THR A 289 -1.00 -0.21 11.29
N GLU A 290 -1.22 1.00 10.76
CA GLU A 290 -1.08 2.26 11.49
C GLU A 290 -2.11 2.36 12.64
N ALA A 291 -3.37 1.99 12.40
CA ALA A 291 -4.40 1.93 13.44
C ALA A 291 -4.06 0.88 14.52
N LEU A 292 -3.66 -0.33 14.11
CA LEU A 292 -3.20 -1.38 15.02
C LEU A 292 -2.00 -0.92 15.86
N ALA A 293 -1.06 -0.18 15.26
CA ALA A 293 0.09 0.36 15.96
C ALA A 293 -0.30 1.36 17.05
N CYS A 294 -1.39 2.11 16.87
CA CYS A 294 -1.98 2.98 17.89
C CYS A 294 -2.81 2.21 18.94
N GLY A 295 -2.94 0.89 18.83
CA GLY A 295 -3.79 0.07 19.71
C GLY A 295 -5.28 0.15 19.37
N LEU A 296 -5.63 0.60 18.17
CA LEU A 296 -7.01 0.81 17.75
C LEU A 296 -7.54 -0.46 17.05
N PRO A 297 -8.65 -1.07 17.52
CA PRO A 297 -9.25 -2.21 16.84
C PRO A 297 -9.80 -1.82 15.48
N VAL A 298 -9.90 -2.80 14.58
CA VAL A 298 -10.18 -2.56 13.15
C VAL A 298 -11.40 -3.34 12.67
N VAL A 299 -12.28 -2.69 11.92
CA VAL A 299 -13.29 -3.34 11.07
C VAL A 299 -12.90 -3.12 9.62
N THR A 300 -12.68 -4.21 8.88
CA THR A 300 -12.28 -4.16 7.46
C THR A 300 -12.98 -5.25 6.65
N THR A 301 -12.62 -5.40 5.38
CA THR A 301 -13.16 -6.45 4.52
C THR A 301 -12.08 -7.43 4.06
N ALA A 302 -12.51 -8.61 3.61
CA ALA A 302 -11.65 -9.61 2.97
C ALA A 302 -10.98 -9.08 1.66
N ALA A 303 -11.40 -7.91 1.17
CA ALA A 303 -10.81 -7.24 0.02
C ALA A 303 -9.56 -6.40 0.35
N THR A 304 -9.12 -6.41 1.62
CA THR A 304 -7.98 -5.62 2.11
C THR A 304 -6.90 -6.57 2.64
N GLY A 305 -5.69 -6.49 2.08
CA GLY A 305 -4.60 -7.42 2.41
C GLY A 305 -4.17 -7.40 3.88
N ALA A 306 -4.07 -6.23 4.53
CA ALA A 306 -3.74 -6.15 5.95
C ALA A 306 -4.83 -6.74 6.87
N GLY A 307 -6.04 -6.99 6.34
CA GLY A 307 -7.07 -7.77 7.04
C GLY A 307 -6.60 -9.18 7.42
N GLU A 308 -5.69 -9.78 6.65
CA GLU A 308 -5.10 -11.09 6.94
C GLU A 308 -4.29 -11.14 8.25
N LEU A 309 -3.87 -9.98 8.75
CA LEU A 309 -3.15 -9.87 10.02
C LEU A 309 -4.08 -9.82 11.24
N LEU A 310 -5.37 -9.57 11.03
CA LEU A 310 -6.32 -9.40 12.12
C LEU A 310 -6.64 -10.75 12.79
N THR A 311 -6.71 -10.71 14.11
CA THR A 311 -7.28 -11.77 14.93
C THR A 311 -8.62 -11.32 15.52
N PRO A 312 -9.48 -12.23 15.99
CA PRO A 312 -10.77 -11.87 16.61
C PRO A 312 -10.64 -10.92 17.82
N GLU A 313 -9.46 -10.90 18.46
CA GLU A 313 -9.15 -10.04 19.61
C GLU A 313 -8.88 -8.59 19.20
N CYS A 314 -8.47 -8.34 17.96
CA CYS A 314 -8.07 -6.99 17.48
C CYS A 314 -8.92 -6.42 16.36
N GLY A 315 -9.90 -7.18 15.82
CA GLY A 315 -10.73 -6.66 14.75
C GLY A 315 -11.80 -7.61 14.24
N SER A 316 -12.50 -7.16 13.21
CA SER A 316 -13.51 -7.93 12.49
C SER A 316 -13.30 -7.81 10.98
N ILE A 317 -13.42 -8.93 10.28
CA ILE A 317 -13.33 -8.99 8.83
C ILE A 317 -14.72 -9.26 8.26
N VAL A 318 -15.27 -8.34 7.50
CA VAL A 318 -16.54 -8.50 6.78
C VAL A 318 -16.26 -9.07 5.39
N LYS A 319 -17.08 -9.99 4.94
CA LYS A 319 -16.86 -10.70 3.67
C LYS A 319 -16.86 -9.76 2.46
N HIS A 320 -17.79 -8.81 2.44
CA HIS A 320 -17.97 -7.93 1.27
C HIS A 320 -18.28 -6.48 1.69
N PRO A 321 -17.70 -5.45 1.03
CA PRO A 321 -17.90 -4.04 1.40
C PRO A 321 -19.32 -3.52 1.16
N ALA A 322 -20.16 -4.21 0.38
CA ALA A 322 -21.56 -3.89 0.22
C ALA A 322 -22.46 -4.50 1.30
N ASP A 323 -21.93 -5.33 2.19
CA ASP A 323 -22.69 -5.91 3.30
C ASP A 323 -22.77 -4.90 4.46
N ILE A 324 -23.67 -3.91 4.28
CA ILE A 324 -23.88 -2.83 5.25
C ILE A 324 -24.32 -3.39 6.60
N ALA A 325 -25.13 -4.45 6.60
CA ALA A 325 -25.63 -5.06 7.83
C ALA A 325 -24.47 -5.67 8.65
N ALA A 326 -23.58 -6.41 8.00
CA ALA A 326 -22.42 -7.00 8.67
C ALA A 326 -21.43 -5.92 9.15
N ILE A 327 -21.20 -4.87 8.34
CA ILE A 327 -20.35 -3.72 8.72
C ILE A 327 -20.94 -3.03 9.97
N THR A 328 -22.25 -2.74 9.94
CA THR A 328 -22.97 -2.12 11.06
C THR A 328 -22.89 -2.97 12.32
N ALA A 329 -23.12 -4.28 12.22
CA ALA A 329 -23.05 -5.21 13.34
C ALA A 329 -21.63 -5.24 13.96
N ALA A 330 -20.59 -5.29 13.12
CA ALA A 330 -19.20 -5.25 13.57
C ALA A 330 -18.87 -3.90 14.24
N MET A 331 -19.28 -2.77 13.66
CA MET A 331 -19.12 -1.44 14.27
C MET A 331 -19.82 -1.37 15.62
N LYS A 332 -21.09 -1.81 15.71
CA LYS A 332 -21.88 -1.83 16.96
C LYS A 332 -21.19 -2.64 18.06
N GLN A 333 -20.68 -3.83 17.72
CA GLN A 333 -19.98 -4.70 18.65
C GLN A 333 -18.75 -4.02 19.27
N TRP A 334 -17.94 -3.34 18.45
CA TRP A 334 -16.73 -2.69 18.92
C TRP A 334 -17.01 -1.35 19.62
N LEU A 335 -17.90 -0.52 19.10
CA LEU A 335 -18.22 0.79 19.69
C LEU A 335 -19.01 0.66 20.99
N GLY A 336 -19.84 -0.39 21.13
CA GLY A 336 -20.67 -0.61 22.31
C GLY A 336 -19.94 -1.23 23.50
N ASP A 337 -18.70 -1.73 23.35
CA ASP A 337 -17.97 -2.43 24.41
C ASP A 337 -16.59 -1.80 24.68
N PRO A 338 -16.50 -0.82 25.62
CA PRO A 338 -15.23 -0.21 25.99
C PRO A 338 -14.21 -1.20 26.60
N ALA A 339 -14.67 -2.21 27.34
CA ALA A 339 -13.80 -3.19 27.95
C ALA A 339 -13.13 -4.08 26.88
N LYS A 340 -13.90 -4.50 25.88
CA LYS A 340 -13.38 -5.22 24.71
C LYS A 340 -12.33 -4.40 23.96
N ARG A 341 -12.56 -3.10 23.73
CA ARG A 341 -11.58 -2.22 23.08
C ARG A 341 -10.30 -2.07 23.88
N ALA A 342 -10.42 -1.91 25.20
CA ALA A 342 -9.26 -1.83 26.08
C ALA A 342 -8.44 -3.11 26.06
N ALA A 343 -9.09 -4.28 26.08
CA ALA A 343 -8.41 -5.57 25.97
C ALA A 343 -7.74 -5.78 24.62
N ALA A 344 -8.32 -5.26 23.52
CA ALA A 344 -7.79 -5.37 22.18
C ALA A 344 -6.48 -4.60 21.95
N ALA A 345 -6.24 -3.52 22.72
CA ALA A 345 -5.14 -2.60 22.45
C ALA A 345 -3.76 -3.28 22.44
N SER A 346 -3.51 -4.22 23.34
CA SER A 346 -2.23 -4.96 23.39
C SER A 346 -2.06 -5.92 22.21
N ALA A 347 -3.12 -6.63 21.81
CA ALA A 347 -3.12 -7.51 20.66
C ALA A 347 -2.89 -6.74 19.35
N CYS A 348 -3.58 -5.60 19.16
CA CYS A 348 -3.35 -4.69 18.05
C CYS A 348 -1.88 -4.26 17.97
N ARG A 349 -1.33 -3.82 19.09
CA ARG A 349 0.06 -3.35 19.17
C ARG A 349 1.06 -4.46 18.86
N ALA A 350 0.85 -5.66 19.36
CA ALA A 350 1.72 -6.81 19.13
C ALA A 350 1.79 -7.16 17.63
N ILE A 351 0.65 -7.16 16.93
CA ILE A 351 0.60 -7.39 15.48
C ILE A 351 1.40 -6.33 14.73
N ALA A 352 1.23 -5.05 15.08
CA ALA A 352 1.96 -3.96 14.44
C ALA A 352 3.48 -4.06 14.68
N GLN A 353 3.91 -4.37 15.90
CA GLN A 353 5.33 -4.54 16.25
C GLN A 353 5.98 -5.70 15.50
N ALA A 354 5.27 -6.81 15.32
CA ALA A 354 5.75 -7.96 14.53
C ALA A 354 5.89 -7.63 13.02
N ASN A 355 5.26 -6.55 12.56
CA ASN A 355 5.26 -6.08 11.17
C ASN A 355 5.82 -4.65 11.05
N GLY A 356 6.89 -4.33 11.76
CA GLY A 356 7.61 -3.05 11.60
C GLY A 356 8.37 -2.97 10.27
N TRP A 357 8.76 -1.74 9.85
CA TRP A 357 9.52 -1.53 8.60
C TRP A 357 10.82 -2.33 8.55
N GLU A 358 11.52 -2.45 9.68
CA GLU A 358 12.79 -3.20 9.75
C GLU A 358 12.56 -4.70 9.53
N ALA A 359 11.53 -5.29 10.17
CA ALA A 359 11.17 -6.69 9.97
C ALA A 359 10.78 -6.99 8.51
N MET A 360 10.02 -6.08 7.88
CA MET A 360 9.70 -6.15 6.45
C MET A 360 10.98 -6.12 5.61
N ALA A 361 11.83 -5.11 5.79
CA ALA A 361 13.01 -4.93 4.96
C ALA A 361 14.01 -6.10 5.09
N ASN A 362 14.19 -6.67 6.27
CA ASN A 362 15.02 -7.84 6.46
C ASN A 362 14.53 -9.03 5.62
N ARG A 363 13.22 -9.29 5.60
CA ARG A 363 12.64 -10.34 4.74
C ARG A 363 12.86 -10.07 3.25
N TYR A 364 12.88 -8.81 2.80
CA TYR A 364 13.23 -8.46 1.43
C TYR A 364 14.71 -8.73 1.14
N LEU A 365 15.61 -8.38 2.06
CA LEU A 365 17.05 -8.58 1.89
C LEU A 365 17.42 -10.06 1.86
N GLU A 366 16.70 -10.92 2.60
CA GLU A 366 16.87 -12.38 2.59
C GLU A 366 16.54 -13.02 1.23
N LEU A 367 15.66 -12.40 0.45
CA LEU A 367 15.28 -12.86 -0.90
C LEU A 367 16.29 -12.45 -1.98
N LEU A 368 17.25 -11.58 -1.66
CA LEU A 368 18.27 -11.17 -2.61
C LEU A 368 19.37 -12.24 -2.73
N PRO A 369 19.82 -12.55 -3.96
CA PRO A 369 20.90 -13.50 -4.16
C PRO A 369 22.14 -13.04 -3.40
N SER A 370 22.80 -13.96 -2.67
CA SER A 370 24.07 -13.65 -2.04
C SER A 370 25.10 -13.27 -3.12
N ALA A 371 25.99 -12.30 -2.82
CA ALA A 371 26.97 -11.78 -3.79
C ALA A 371 27.86 -12.88 -4.45
N LYS A 372 27.86 -14.10 -3.92
CA LYS A 372 28.60 -15.27 -4.45
C LYS A 372 27.79 -16.06 -5.50
N THR A 373 26.45 -16.12 -5.40
CA THR A 373 25.60 -16.87 -6.33
C THR A 373 25.32 -16.11 -7.63
N ALA A 374 25.25 -14.78 -7.58
CA ALA A 374 24.98 -13.94 -8.75
C ALA A 374 26.06 -14.00 -9.86
N ARG A 375 27.27 -14.49 -9.56
CA ARG A 375 28.37 -14.59 -10.54
C ARG A 375 28.39 -15.88 -11.35
N HIS A 376 27.56 -16.89 -11.01
CA HIS A 376 27.64 -18.22 -11.67
C HIS A 376 26.51 -18.53 -12.67
N GLU A 377 25.49 -17.68 -12.80
CA GLU A 377 24.34 -17.95 -13.69
C GLU A 377 24.23 -17.01 -14.91
N ALA A 378 25.33 -16.45 -15.39
CA ALA A 378 25.33 -15.85 -16.73
C ALA A 378 25.48 -16.99 -17.77
N PRO A 379 24.48 -17.34 -18.58
CA PRO A 379 24.65 -18.31 -19.63
C PRO A 379 25.65 -17.76 -20.65
N LEU A 380 26.79 -18.42 -20.78
CA LEU A 380 27.69 -18.28 -21.94
C LEU A 380 26.86 -18.54 -23.19
N SER A 381 26.59 -17.50 -23.97
CA SER A 381 26.05 -17.66 -25.32
C SER A 381 27.07 -18.45 -26.15
N GLN A 382 26.80 -19.74 -26.34
CA GLN A 382 27.46 -20.53 -27.37
C GLN A 382 26.97 -20.01 -28.71
N THR A 383 27.74 -19.12 -29.31
CA THR A 383 27.72 -18.92 -30.76
C THR A 383 28.31 -20.16 -31.40
N GLN A 384 27.47 -21.04 -31.91
CA GLN A 384 27.92 -22.06 -32.88
C GLN A 384 28.20 -21.38 -34.22
N PRO A 385 29.32 -21.69 -34.87
CA PRO A 385 29.59 -21.23 -36.22
C PRO A 385 28.68 -22.00 -37.21
N VAL A 386 28.06 -21.24 -38.12
CA VAL A 386 27.35 -21.79 -39.28
C VAL A 386 28.40 -22.39 -40.21
N PRO A 387 28.26 -23.65 -40.65
CA PRO A 387 29.11 -24.20 -41.75
C PRO A 387 28.67 -23.66 -43.10
N CYS A 388 29.65 -23.44 -43.97
CA CYS A 388 29.51 -23.04 -45.37
C CYS A 388 28.63 -23.95 -46.20
#